data_d1618137d85b9cd544ac1bff8c1ed099
#
_entry.id   d1618137d85b9cd544ac1bff8c1ed099
#
_cell.length_a   1.000
_cell.length_b   1.000
_cell.length_c   1.000
_cell.angle_alpha   90.00
_cell.angle_beta   90.00
_cell.angle_gamma   90.00
#
_symmetry.space_group_name_H-M   'P 1'
#
loop_
_entity.id
_entity.type
_entity.pdbx_description
1 polymer ?
#
loop_
_entity_poly.entity_id
_entity_poly.type
_entity_poly.pdbx_seq_one_letter_code
_entity_poly.pdbx_strand_id
1 'polypeptide(L)'
;MDNKTDSLIFKFAIIFLVFTLIVASISGVATFAAQTSSYKVQREEIAQQVADYLEQMLSADGNDFQIFQKYLISHKDSLLVPHDFDTATMQKARMQYEHILAEKHPQKTLGLDITFDELDEEVKNAYGVYSFEYYLWVFEKARDAFDIAYAYYLIPTGEPYHMYWAFDAIREMYFTKGELYIGLCQDVYNKPEENKCMWEAWDTGKVPQGYDEHDNKLGRTVAYYSPLIINGEKLGVIGVGVEIDAINKAIKQNTRIQITAISLILVFCVIMLLIFIYYRYISKLELLQKQIRIYSEVKDPEVATNIEKHITGKDEIAILSAQVSTMILELENYMKNLLSISQELKTVQQRNDAMSELAVKDALTGIRNRTVYDSEIRKLEWKMEDEPQKFGIAIIDLNLLKRINDTYGHEMGNYALKRLCSIICEIFNHSPVFRTGGDEFTVIIKNSDCDYADSLTEKFNKTIEKLSTDDSLEPWERISAAIGTAVFDTEKDSTVTNVLKRAERLLQTRKKEMKMM
;
A
#
# COMPACT_ATOMS: atom_id res chain seq x y z
N MET A 1 -19.69 -2.66 -7.70
CA MET A 1 -19.22 -3.25 -6.42
C MET A 1 -17.72 -3.06 -6.40
N ASP A 2 -17.25 -1.95 -5.82
CA ASP A 2 -15.82 -1.71 -5.70
C ASP A 2 -15.22 -2.81 -4.81
N ASN A 3 -14.22 -3.48 -5.33
CA ASN A 3 -13.56 -4.61 -4.69
C ASN A 3 -12.90 -4.11 -3.39
N LYS A 4 -13.57 -4.27 -2.24
CA LYS A 4 -13.05 -3.88 -0.91
C LYS A 4 -11.65 -4.45 -0.63
N THR A 5 -11.28 -5.53 -1.33
CA THR A 5 -9.96 -6.18 -1.22
C THR A 5 -8.83 -5.38 -1.83
N ASP A 6 -9.12 -4.42 -2.74
CA ASP A 6 -8.10 -3.55 -3.36
C ASP A 6 -7.86 -2.24 -2.60
N SER A 7 -8.66 -1.99 -1.57
CA SER A 7 -8.48 -0.80 -0.72
C SER A 7 -7.09 -0.83 -0.05
N LEU A 8 -6.39 0.28 -0.11
CA LEU A 8 -5.08 0.48 0.53
C LEU A 8 -5.14 0.19 2.04
N ILE A 9 -6.23 0.60 2.69
CA ILE A 9 -6.49 0.35 4.12
C ILE A 9 -6.56 -1.15 4.39
N PHE A 10 -7.26 -1.92 3.55
CA PHE A 10 -7.37 -3.37 3.71
C PHE A 10 -6.02 -4.07 3.59
N LYS A 11 -5.18 -3.64 2.64
CA LYS A 11 -3.81 -4.16 2.48
C LYS A 11 -2.93 -3.85 3.70
N PHE A 12 -2.98 -2.63 4.22
CA PHE A 12 -2.30 -2.28 5.46
C PHE A 12 -2.82 -3.07 6.66
N ALA A 13 -4.14 -3.24 6.79
CA ALA A 13 -4.72 -4.02 7.88
C ALA A 13 -4.22 -5.48 7.89
N ILE A 14 -4.12 -6.12 6.73
CA ILE A 14 -3.57 -7.48 6.61
C ILE A 14 -2.09 -7.51 7.01
N ILE A 15 -1.27 -6.58 6.51
CA ILE A 15 0.16 -6.53 6.85
C ILE A 15 0.36 -6.37 8.36
N PHE A 16 -0.37 -5.44 8.97
CA PHE A 16 -0.31 -5.22 10.42
C PHE A 16 -0.85 -6.40 11.22
N LEU A 17 -1.90 -7.08 10.75
CA LEU A 17 -2.41 -8.30 11.39
C LEU A 17 -1.35 -9.41 11.38
N VAL A 18 -0.72 -9.66 10.25
CA VAL A 18 0.35 -10.65 10.13
C VAL A 18 1.53 -10.28 11.05
N PHE A 19 1.93 -9.02 11.04
CA PHE A 19 2.99 -8.52 11.92
C PHE A 19 2.67 -8.74 13.41
N THR A 20 1.44 -8.41 13.84
CA THR A 20 1.01 -8.61 15.24
C THR A 20 1.01 -10.08 15.63
N LEU A 21 0.59 -10.98 14.75
CA LEU A 21 0.63 -12.42 14.99
C LEU A 21 2.07 -12.94 15.16
N ILE A 22 3.00 -12.47 14.33
CA ILE A 22 4.42 -12.82 14.43
C ILE A 22 5.00 -12.33 15.77
N VAL A 23 4.78 -11.07 16.11
CA VAL A 23 5.28 -10.47 17.35
C VAL A 23 4.69 -11.18 18.58
N ALA A 24 3.39 -11.46 18.58
CA ALA A 24 2.73 -12.18 19.68
C ALA A 24 3.30 -13.61 19.84
N SER A 25 3.56 -14.31 18.73
CA SER A 25 4.15 -15.66 18.75
C SER A 25 5.58 -15.65 19.28
N ILE A 26 6.43 -14.76 18.79
CA ILE A 26 7.82 -14.63 19.26
C ILE A 26 7.86 -14.24 20.74
N SER A 27 7.05 -13.26 21.15
CA SER A 27 6.94 -12.83 22.54
C SER A 27 6.46 -13.98 23.44
N GLY A 28 5.49 -14.77 22.98
CA GLY A 28 4.98 -15.93 23.73
C GLY A 28 6.04 -16.98 23.96
N VAL A 29 6.78 -17.35 22.94
CA VAL A 29 7.88 -18.33 23.06
C VAL A 29 8.99 -17.81 23.97
N ALA A 30 9.40 -16.55 23.78
CA ALA A 30 10.45 -15.94 24.60
C ALA A 30 10.03 -15.85 26.08
N THR A 31 8.79 -15.43 26.36
CA THR A 31 8.26 -15.34 27.73
C THR A 31 8.18 -16.71 28.37
N PHE A 32 7.67 -17.72 27.66
CA PHE A 32 7.61 -19.09 28.17
C PHE A 32 8.99 -19.63 28.51
N ALA A 33 9.96 -19.47 27.62
CA ALA A 33 11.33 -19.91 27.83
C ALA A 33 11.99 -19.20 29.04
N ALA A 34 11.83 -17.87 29.13
CA ALA A 34 12.38 -17.06 30.22
C ALA A 34 11.75 -17.45 31.57
N GLN A 35 10.43 -17.60 31.63
CA GLN A 35 9.74 -18.02 32.85
C GLN A 35 10.15 -19.42 33.26
N THR A 36 10.25 -20.37 32.32
CA THR A 36 10.68 -21.75 32.61
C THR A 36 12.10 -21.76 33.18
N SER A 37 13.02 -21.01 32.57
CA SER A 37 14.40 -20.90 33.06
C SER A 37 14.47 -20.27 34.46
N SER A 38 13.79 -19.16 34.66
CA SER A 38 13.76 -18.46 35.95
C SER A 38 13.16 -19.31 37.06
N TYR A 39 12.07 -20.02 36.78
CA TYR A 39 11.40 -20.89 37.73
C TYR A 39 12.25 -22.09 38.09
N LYS A 40 12.97 -22.68 37.12
CA LYS A 40 13.88 -23.80 37.35
C LYS A 40 14.99 -23.40 38.31
N VAL A 41 15.67 -22.26 38.04
CA VAL A 41 16.72 -21.74 38.92
C VAL A 41 16.20 -21.45 40.33
N GLN A 42 15.04 -20.82 40.46
CA GLN A 42 14.46 -20.50 41.75
C GLN A 42 14.11 -21.78 42.56
N ARG A 43 13.58 -22.81 41.91
CA ARG A 43 13.23 -24.06 42.58
C ARG A 43 14.47 -24.88 42.96
N GLU A 44 15.52 -24.83 42.15
CA GLU A 44 16.83 -25.39 42.50
C GLU A 44 17.39 -24.73 43.76
N GLU A 45 17.37 -23.43 43.82
CA GLU A 45 17.82 -22.67 44.98
C GLU A 45 16.99 -23.00 46.24
N ILE A 46 15.66 -23.11 46.13
CA ILE A 46 14.79 -23.53 47.25
C ILE A 46 15.14 -24.96 47.70
N ALA A 47 15.30 -25.89 46.75
CA ALA A 47 15.62 -27.27 47.11
C ALA A 47 16.96 -27.39 47.83
N GLN A 48 17.97 -26.63 47.39
CA GLN A 48 19.27 -26.56 48.07
C GLN A 48 19.13 -25.98 49.48
N GLN A 49 18.41 -24.84 49.61
CA GLN A 49 18.15 -24.22 50.92
C GLN A 49 17.43 -25.16 51.88
N VAL A 50 16.47 -25.96 51.38
CA VAL A 50 15.78 -26.95 52.20
C VAL A 50 16.72 -28.10 52.63
N ALA A 51 17.54 -28.58 51.69
CA ALA A 51 18.53 -29.63 52.01
C ALA A 51 19.53 -29.13 53.04
N ASP A 52 20.06 -27.92 52.91
CA ASP A 52 20.96 -27.28 53.88
C ASP A 52 20.29 -27.07 55.26
N TYR A 53 19.02 -26.63 55.25
CA TYR A 53 18.24 -26.48 56.48
C TYR A 53 18.09 -27.84 57.21
N LEU A 54 17.71 -28.90 56.49
CA LEU A 54 17.57 -30.26 57.05
C LEU A 54 18.91 -30.80 57.54
N GLU A 55 20.00 -30.59 56.80
CA GLU A 55 21.34 -30.95 57.23
C GLU A 55 21.72 -30.25 58.55
N GLN A 56 21.49 -28.94 58.63
CA GLN A 56 21.77 -28.17 59.87
C GLN A 56 20.95 -28.64 61.06
N MET A 57 19.66 -28.95 60.85
CA MET A 57 18.79 -29.46 61.93
C MET A 57 19.27 -30.78 62.43
N LEU A 58 19.57 -31.72 61.51
CA LEU A 58 20.09 -33.03 61.90
C LEU A 58 21.50 -32.97 62.54
N SER A 59 22.35 -32.08 62.04
CA SER A 59 23.69 -31.87 62.58
C SER A 59 23.68 -31.18 63.94
N ALA A 60 22.67 -30.36 64.25
CA ALA A 60 22.49 -29.73 65.55
C ALA A 60 22.18 -30.77 66.65
N ASP A 61 21.41 -31.81 66.30
CA ASP A 61 21.14 -32.94 67.23
C ASP A 61 22.34 -33.87 67.35
N GLY A 62 23.32 -33.81 66.45
CA GLY A 62 24.64 -34.43 66.54
C GLY A 62 24.65 -35.90 66.98
N ASN A 63 25.13 -36.15 68.20
CA ASN A 63 25.21 -37.49 68.76
C ASN A 63 23.85 -38.20 68.89
N ASP A 64 22.78 -37.45 69.17
CA ASP A 64 21.46 -38.09 69.38
C ASP A 64 20.94 -38.61 68.02
N PHE A 65 21.17 -37.89 66.91
CA PHE A 65 20.85 -38.41 65.56
C PHE A 65 21.70 -39.65 65.21
N GLN A 66 23.00 -39.69 65.54
CA GLN A 66 23.84 -40.84 65.27
C GLN A 66 23.38 -42.08 66.09
N ILE A 67 23.01 -41.92 67.39
CA ILE A 67 22.45 -42.97 68.24
C ILE A 67 21.13 -43.47 67.62
N PHE A 68 20.24 -42.57 67.26
CA PHE A 68 18.96 -42.90 66.61
C PHE A 68 19.18 -43.70 65.32
N GLN A 69 20.07 -43.26 64.44
CA GLN A 69 20.35 -43.97 63.20
C GLN A 69 20.88 -45.39 63.41
N LYS A 70 21.82 -45.54 64.31
CA LYS A 70 22.34 -46.88 64.67
C LYS A 70 21.24 -47.80 65.24
N TYR A 71 20.39 -47.27 66.10
CA TYR A 71 19.26 -48.01 66.65
C TYR A 71 18.24 -48.36 65.54
N LEU A 72 17.89 -47.41 64.67
CA LEU A 72 16.98 -47.62 63.56
C LEU A 72 17.46 -48.77 62.66
N ILE A 73 18.71 -48.73 62.22
CA ILE A 73 19.29 -49.78 61.36
C ILE A 73 19.25 -51.14 62.02
N SER A 74 19.62 -51.24 63.32
CA SER A 74 19.67 -52.49 64.03
C SER A 74 18.27 -53.05 64.33
N HIS A 75 17.23 -52.26 64.36
CA HIS A 75 15.87 -52.67 64.70
C HIS A 75 14.88 -52.41 63.49
N LYS A 76 15.40 -52.28 62.29
CA LYS A 76 14.60 -51.95 61.08
C LYS A 76 13.43 -52.92 60.85
N ASP A 77 13.59 -54.20 61.24
CA ASP A 77 12.56 -55.21 61.02
C ASP A 77 11.61 -55.38 62.24
N SER A 78 11.91 -54.74 63.36
CA SER A 78 11.17 -54.90 64.62
C SER A 78 10.55 -53.58 65.13
N LEU A 79 11.08 -52.46 64.78
CA LEU A 79 10.53 -51.14 65.17
C LEU A 79 9.25 -50.85 64.44
N LEU A 80 8.15 -50.77 65.18
CA LEU A 80 6.84 -50.42 64.61
C LEU A 80 6.51 -48.93 64.88
N VAL A 81 6.36 -48.12 63.83
CA VAL A 81 6.01 -46.72 63.97
C VAL A 81 4.59 -46.48 63.42
N PRO A 82 3.63 -46.18 64.30
CA PRO A 82 2.25 -45.94 63.91
C PRO A 82 2.06 -44.48 63.43
N HIS A 83 2.59 -44.13 62.25
CA HIS A 83 2.48 -42.81 61.72
C HIS A 83 1.08 -42.59 61.06
N ASP A 84 0.37 -41.54 61.44
CA ASP A 84 -0.98 -41.23 60.94
C ASP A 84 -1.11 -39.82 60.23
N PHE A 85 0.00 -39.22 59.89
CA PHE A 85 0.08 -37.85 59.28
C PHE A 85 -0.54 -36.72 60.14
N ASP A 86 -0.85 -37.00 61.42
CA ASP A 86 -1.32 -36.00 62.38
C ASP A 86 -0.12 -35.38 63.14
N THR A 87 -0.05 -34.08 63.21
CA THR A 87 0.98 -33.35 63.96
C THR A 87 0.99 -33.72 65.43
N ALA A 88 -0.11 -34.30 65.95
CA ALA A 88 -0.17 -34.83 67.31
C ALA A 88 0.60 -36.16 67.52
N THR A 89 0.93 -36.89 66.42
CA THR A 89 1.59 -38.20 66.51
C THR A 89 2.96 -38.07 67.13
N MET A 90 3.77 -37.13 66.69
CA MET A 90 5.09 -36.85 67.30
C MET A 90 4.97 -36.47 68.78
N GLN A 91 4.01 -35.64 69.16
CA GLN A 91 3.79 -35.23 70.54
C GLN A 91 3.36 -36.44 71.46
N LYS A 92 2.47 -37.28 70.90
CA LYS A 92 2.06 -38.52 71.61
C LYS A 92 3.25 -39.45 71.84
N ALA A 93 4.07 -39.68 70.82
CA ALA A 93 5.26 -40.50 70.88
C ALA A 93 6.27 -39.94 71.91
N ARG A 94 6.44 -38.63 71.94
CA ARG A 94 7.28 -37.92 72.92
C ARG A 94 6.79 -38.16 74.36
N MET A 95 5.50 -37.92 74.60
CA MET A 95 4.91 -38.12 75.95
C MET A 95 5.03 -39.53 76.40
N GLN A 96 4.86 -40.52 75.54
CA GLN A 96 5.00 -41.92 75.82
C GLN A 96 6.45 -42.26 76.19
N TYR A 97 7.42 -41.81 75.43
CA TYR A 97 8.83 -41.97 75.71
C TYR A 97 9.20 -41.34 77.06
N GLU A 98 8.83 -40.10 77.32
CA GLU A 98 9.12 -39.40 78.59
C GLU A 98 8.46 -40.09 79.77
N HIS A 99 7.27 -40.66 79.65
CA HIS A 99 6.57 -41.40 80.65
C HIS A 99 7.32 -42.73 81.02
N ILE A 100 7.65 -43.53 80.04
CA ILE A 100 8.35 -44.81 80.22
C ILE A 100 9.75 -44.56 80.78
N LEU A 101 10.47 -43.53 80.27
CA LEU A 101 11.77 -43.14 80.80
C LEU A 101 11.69 -42.79 82.33
N ALA A 102 10.71 -41.97 82.72
CA ALA A 102 10.51 -41.54 84.09
C ALA A 102 10.10 -42.72 85.04
N GLU A 103 9.37 -43.67 84.50
CA GLU A 103 8.97 -44.87 85.23
C GLU A 103 10.17 -45.83 85.51
N LYS A 104 10.97 -46.12 84.46
CA LYS A 104 12.08 -47.06 84.51
C LYS A 104 13.35 -46.45 85.08
N HIS A 105 13.60 -45.16 84.80
CA HIS A 105 14.80 -44.44 85.24
C HIS A 105 14.42 -43.11 85.91
N PRO A 106 13.78 -43.13 87.08
CA PRO A 106 13.31 -41.94 87.76
C PRO A 106 14.44 -40.93 88.03
N GLN A 107 14.20 -39.64 87.69
CA GLN A 107 15.14 -38.53 87.86
C GLN A 107 16.43 -38.63 87.04
N LYS A 108 16.52 -39.48 86.03
CA LYS A 108 17.65 -39.54 85.11
C LYS A 108 17.30 -38.89 83.75
N THR A 109 18.26 -38.16 83.25
CA THR A 109 18.18 -37.54 81.93
C THR A 109 19.13 -38.25 80.96
N LEU A 110 18.64 -38.71 79.82
CA LEU A 110 19.44 -39.30 78.76
C LEU A 110 20.54 -38.34 78.30
N GLY A 111 21.76 -38.80 78.14
CA GLY A 111 22.95 -38.05 77.76
C GLY A 111 23.63 -37.25 78.87
N LEU A 112 22.98 -37.07 80.03
CA LEU A 112 23.56 -36.44 81.21
C LEU A 112 23.82 -37.48 82.36
N ASP A 113 22.77 -38.18 82.76
CA ASP A 113 22.77 -39.03 83.90
C ASP A 113 22.79 -40.53 83.55
N ILE A 114 22.40 -40.85 82.31
CA ILE A 114 22.36 -42.25 81.81
C ILE A 114 22.70 -42.23 80.33
N THR A 115 23.44 -43.18 79.84
CA THR A 115 23.75 -43.39 78.43
C THR A 115 22.68 -44.25 77.75
N PHE A 116 22.57 -44.16 76.42
CA PHE A 116 21.57 -44.91 75.63
C PHE A 116 21.73 -46.46 75.87
N ASP A 117 22.96 -46.95 75.94
CA ASP A 117 23.24 -48.36 76.07
C ASP A 117 22.76 -48.91 77.41
N GLU A 118 22.69 -48.10 78.47
CA GLU A 118 22.22 -48.44 79.80
C GLU A 118 20.69 -48.45 79.95
N LEU A 119 19.94 -47.99 78.91
CA LEU A 119 18.48 -47.99 78.93
C LEU A 119 17.92 -49.43 78.77
N ASP A 120 16.77 -49.69 79.41
CA ASP A 120 15.95 -50.86 79.13
C ASP A 120 15.44 -50.88 77.68
N GLU A 121 15.28 -52.08 77.14
CA GLU A 121 14.80 -52.24 75.74
C GLU A 121 13.43 -51.57 75.45
N GLU A 122 12.57 -51.53 76.49
CA GLU A 122 11.27 -50.83 76.37
C GLU A 122 11.45 -49.33 76.22
N VAL A 123 12.39 -48.71 76.92
CA VAL A 123 12.75 -47.28 76.81
C VAL A 123 13.43 -47.01 75.49
N LYS A 124 14.38 -47.89 75.07
CA LYS A 124 15.03 -47.78 73.74
C LYS A 124 14.04 -47.83 72.60
N ASN A 125 13.05 -48.75 72.70
CA ASN A 125 11.99 -48.82 71.66
C ASN A 125 11.12 -47.56 71.61
N ALA A 126 10.70 -47.08 72.79
CA ALA A 126 9.94 -45.82 72.87
C ALA A 126 10.74 -44.59 72.34
N TYR A 127 12.05 -44.55 72.64
CA TYR A 127 12.97 -43.57 72.12
C TYR A 127 13.06 -43.65 70.56
N GLY A 128 13.20 -44.89 70.05
CA GLY A 128 13.24 -45.09 68.57
C GLY A 128 11.98 -44.60 67.83
N VAL A 129 10.82 -44.93 68.43
CA VAL A 129 9.53 -44.43 67.87
C VAL A 129 9.44 -42.91 67.93
N TYR A 130 9.75 -42.30 69.10
CA TYR A 130 9.75 -40.88 69.29
C TYR A 130 10.73 -40.18 68.33
N SER A 131 11.96 -40.65 68.24
CA SER A 131 12.99 -40.01 67.37
C SER A 131 12.62 -40.12 65.88
N PHE A 132 12.04 -41.27 65.46
CA PHE A 132 11.56 -41.44 64.12
C PHE A 132 10.46 -40.40 63.79
N GLU A 133 9.43 -40.29 64.62
CA GLU A 133 8.34 -39.34 64.46
C GLU A 133 8.83 -37.88 64.51
N TYR A 134 9.84 -37.58 65.33
CA TYR A 134 10.45 -36.28 65.46
C TYR A 134 11.17 -35.87 64.16
N TYR A 135 12.05 -36.71 63.62
CA TYR A 135 12.79 -36.41 62.41
C TYR A 135 11.85 -36.38 61.16
N LEU A 136 10.92 -37.29 61.07
CA LEU A 136 9.92 -37.25 60.02
C LEU A 136 9.11 -35.96 60.07
N TRP A 137 8.68 -35.54 61.27
CA TRP A 137 7.97 -34.24 61.44
C TRP A 137 8.85 -33.06 61.02
N VAL A 138 10.16 -33.07 61.28
CA VAL A 138 11.09 -32.02 60.82
C VAL A 138 11.07 -31.93 59.27
N PHE A 139 11.14 -33.07 58.57
CA PHE A 139 11.09 -33.14 57.12
C PHE A 139 9.74 -32.72 56.57
N GLU A 140 8.64 -33.12 57.20
CA GLU A 140 7.28 -32.69 56.83
C GLU A 140 7.10 -31.17 56.96
N LYS A 141 7.57 -30.60 58.05
CA LYS A 141 7.51 -29.15 58.24
C LYS A 141 8.34 -28.38 57.23
N ALA A 142 9.51 -28.89 56.86
CA ALA A 142 10.30 -28.30 55.78
C ALA A 142 9.60 -28.43 54.44
N ARG A 143 9.03 -29.61 54.11
CA ARG A 143 8.24 -29.83 52.90
C ARG A 143 7.10 -28.81 52.77
N ASP A 144 6.32 -28.65 53.85
CA ASP A 144 5.13 -27.80 53.83
C ASP A 144 5.49 -26.31 53.81
N ALA A 145 6.53 -25.91 54.58
CA ALA A 145 6.96 -24.51 54.63
C ALA A 145 7.52 -23.98 53.29
N PHE A 146 8.20 -24.85 52.56
CA PHE A 146 8.84 -24.46 51.28
C PHE A 146 8.07 -24.94 50.05
N ASP A 147 6.91 -25.57 50.25
CA ASP A 147 6.04 -26.09 49.17
C ASP A 147 6.81 -26.97 48.17
N ILE A 148 7.61 -27.89 48.68
CA ILE A 148 8.31 -28.93 47.91
C ILE A 148 7.46 -30.20 47.78
N ALA A 149 7.78 -31.07 46.82
CA ALA A 149 7.01 -32.28 46.59
C ALA A 149 7.25 -33.33 47.69
N TYR A 150 8.51 -33.53 48.04
CA TYR A 150 8.95 -34.49 49.07
C TYR A 150 10.34 -34.13 49.58
N ALA A 151 10.64 -34.63 50.80
CA ALA A 151 11.97 -34.63 51.36
C ALA A 151 12.20 -35.97 52.06
N TYR A 152 13.32 -36.60 51.83
CA TYR A 152 13.62 -37.92 52.38
C TYR A 152 15.06 -38.05 52.80
N TYR A 153 15.33 -39.10 53.59
CA TYR A 153 16.65 -39.41 54.04
C TYR A 153 17.02 -40.86 53.68
N LEU A 154 18.20 -41.05 53.08
CA LEU A 154 18.74 -42.28 52.59
C LEU A 154 20.00 -42.62 53.38
N ILE A 155 20.11 -43.90 53.86
CA ILE A 155 21.24 -44.39 54.55
C ILE A 155 21.93 -45.48 53.71
N PRO A 156 23.18 -45.32 53.30
CA PRO A 156 23.92 -46.35 52.56
C PRO A 156 24.17 -47.63 53.43
N THR A 157 23.94 -48.76 52.81
CA THR A 157 24.16 -50.06 53.48
C THR A 157 25.61 -50.54 53.48
N GLY A 158 26.46 -49.91 52.68
CA GLY A 158 27.81 -50.36 52.38
C GLY A 158 27.89 -51.33 51.18
N GLU A 159 26.77 -51.86 50.71
CA GLU A 159 26.70 -52.63 49.49
C GLU A 159 26.61 -51.68 48.28
N PRO A 160 27.19 -52.08 47.13
CA PRO A 160 27.10 -51.23 45.91
C PRO A 160 25.65 -50.96 45.49
N TYR A 161 25.33 -49.66 45.28
CA TYR A 161 24.03 -49.19 44.79
C TYR A 161 22.84 -49.52 45.72
N HIS A 162 23.10 -49.81 46.99
CA HIS A 162 22.10 -50.21 47.96
C HIS A 162 22.03 -49.20 49.12
N MET A 163 20.85 -48.63 49.36
CA MET A 163 20.53 -47.70 50.44
C MET A 163 19.29 -48.16 51.20
N TYR A 164 19.19 -47.76 52.44
CA TYR A 164 17.94 -47.82 53.19
C TYR A 164 17.21 -46.51 53.06
N TRP A 165 15.93 -46.60 52.77
CA TRP A 165 15.05 -45.46 52.87
C TRP A 165 14.61 -45.27 54.31
N ALA A 166 15.24 -44.35 55.04
CA ALA A 166 15.04 -44.19 56.44
C ALA A 166 13.69 -43.57 56.79
N PHE A 167 13.39 -42.44 56.16
CA PHE A 167 12.11 -41.78 56.27
C PHE A 167 11.89 -40.89 55.07
N ASP A 168 10.59 -40.61 54.75
CA ASP A 168 10.16 -39.85 53.60
C ASP A 168 8.95 -38.98 53.98
N ALA A 169 9.14 -37.67 53.89
CA ALA A 169 8.07 -36.70 54.12
C ALA A 169 7.24 -36.51 52.85
N ILE A 170 6.58 -37.55 52.38
CA ILE A 170 5.64 -37.47 51.25
C ILE A 170 4.26 -36.96 51.73
N ARG A 171 3.49 -36.32 50.86
CA ARG A 171 2.16 -35.85 51.24
C ARG A 171 1.16 -37.00 51.36
N GLU A 172 0.25 -36.93 52.35
CA GLU A 172 -0.81 -37.91 52.59
C GLU A 172 -1.62 -38.27 51.34
N MET A 173 -1.87 -37.27 50.46
CA MET A 173 -2.64 -37.47 49.24
C MET A 173 -2.08 -38.52 48.26
N TYR A 174 -0.83 -38.92 48.44
CA TYR A 174 -0.18 -39.95 47.62
C TYR A 174 -0.25 -41.35 48.25
N PHE A 175 -0.82 -41.46 49.43
CA PHE A 175 -1.05 -42.74 50.09
C PHE A 175 -2.45 -43.26 49.81
N THR A 176 -2.56 -44.57 49.60
CA THR A 176 -3.85 -45.22 49.52
C THR A 176 -4.41 -45.39 50.95
N LYS A 177 -5.65 -45.00 51.19
CA LYS A 177 -6.29 -45.08 52.52
C LYS A 177 -6.20 -46.48 53.08
N GLY A 178 -5.44 -46.67 54.17
CA GLY A 178 -5.18 -47.97 54.84
C GLY A 178 -3.86 -48.60 54.50
N GLU A 179 -2.99 -47.97 53.68
CA GLU A 179 -1.59 -48.38 53.58
C GLU A 179 -0.84 -47.89 54.82
N LEU A 180 -0.08 -48.78 55.41
CA LEU A 180 0.87 -48.42 56.47
C LEU A 180 2.00 -47.60 55.90
N TYR A 181 2.51 -46.61 56.64
CA TYR A 181 3.66 -45.83 56.20
C TYR A 181 4.83 -46.77 55.90
N ILE A 182 5.15 -46.90 54.64
CA ILE A 182 6.22 -47.74 54.13
C ILE A 182 7.48 -46.89 54.04
N GLY A 183 8.26 -46.83 55.08
CA GLY A 183 9.44 -45.99 55.03
C GLY A 183 10.56 -46.40 55.96
N LEU A 184 10.28 -47.32 56.90
CA LEU A 184 11.26 -47.70 57.84
C LEU A 184 12.34 -48.62 57.25
N CYS A 185 13.49 -48.02 56.90
CA CYS A 185 14.64 -48.71 56.32
C CYS A 185 14.27 -49.68 55.18
N GLN A 186 13.37 -49.25 54.27
CA GLN A 186 13.06 -50.05 53.10
C GLN A 186 14.30 -50.15 52.21
N ASP A 187 14.60 -51.36 51.75
CA ASP A 187 15.70 -51.58 50.81
C ASP A 187 15.45 -50.95 49.47
N VAL A 188 16.38 -50.14 49.05
CA VAL A 188 16.29 -49.44 47.72
C VAL A 188 17.58 -49.67 46.95
N TYR A 189 17.44 -50.23 45.76
CA TYR A 189 18.55 -50.42 44.83
C TYR A 189 18.51 -49.37 43.78
N ASN A 190 19.39 -48.39 43.87
CA ASN A 190 19.46 -47.25 42.98
C ASN A 190 20.63 -47.38 42.00
N LYS A 191 20.37 -47.59 40.73
CA LYS A 191 21.43 -47.63 39.74
C LYS A 191 22.05 -46.23 39.56
N PRO A 192 23.41 -46.14 39.43
CA PRO A 192 24.10 -44.86 39.23
C PRO A 192 23.63 -44.07 37.99
N GLU A 193 23.12 -44.77 36.98
CA GLU A 193 22.63 -44.17 35.75
C GLU A 193 21.33 -43.37 35.98
N GLU A 194 20.51 -43.81 36.93
CA GLU A 194 19.20 -43.22 37.24
C GLU A 194 19.29 -42.19 38.40
N ASN A 195 20.32 -42.29 39.25
CA ASN A 195 20.49 -41.47 40.46
C ASN A 195 21.93 -40.96 40.60
N LYS A 196 22.42 -40.33 39.54
CA LYS A 196 23.83 -39.92 39.46
C LYS A 196 24.19 -38.88 40.51
N CYS A 197 23.36 -37.87 40.70
CA CYS A 197 23.63 -36.81 41.68
C CYS A 197 23.53 -37.33 43.11
N MET A 198 22.65 -38.29 43.40
CA MET A 198 22.55 -38.95 44.70
C MET A 198 23.85 -39.66 45.06
N TRP A 199 24.40 -40.47 44.16
CA TRP A 199 25.66 -41.19 44.40
C TRP A 199 26.87 -40.25 44.45
N GLU A 200 26.89 -39.18 43.62
CA GLU A 200 27.92 -38.15 43.69
C GLU A 200 27.94 -37.45 45.05
N ALA A 201 26.77 -37.14 45.62
CA ALA A 201 26.66 -36.57 46.96
C ALA A 201 27.26 -37.52 48.02
N TRP A 202 26.93 -38.82 47.97
CA TRP A 202 27.45 -39.81 48.90
C TRP A 202 28.97 -40.04 48.74
N ASP A 203 29.42 -40.27 47.51
CA ASP A 203 30.81 -40.61 47.21
C ASP A 203 31.79 -39.49 47.56
N THR A 204 31.43 -38.26 47.11
CA THR A 204 32.30 -37.09 47.29
C THR A 204 32.16 -36.41 48.65
N GLY A 205 31.02 -36.63 49.35
CA GLY A 205 30.69 -35.86 50.56
C GLY A 205 30.47 -34.36 50.26
N LYS A 206 30.07 -34.01 49.04
CA LYS A 206 29.79 -32.64 48.61
C LYS A 206 28.44 -32.57 47.89
N VAL A 207 27.80 -31.41 47.97
CA VAL A 207 26.58 -31.14 47.20
C VAL A 207 26.90 -31.19 45.70
N PRO A 208 26.25 -32.08 44.94
CA PRO A 208 26.48 -32.21 43.50
C PRO A 208 25.96 -30.99 42.73
N GLN A 209 26.58 -30.73 41.57
CA GLN A 209 26.07 -29.73 40.65
C GLN A 209 25.04 -30.37 39.71
N GLY A 210 23.76 -30.19 40.00
CA GLY A 210 22.66 -30.71 39.19
C GLY A 210 21.61 -31.45 40.01
N TYR A 211 20.82 -32.26 39.33
CA TYR A 211 19.68 -32.98 39.90
C TYR A 211 19.44 -34.26 39.10
N ASP A 212 18.76 -35.22 39.73
CA ASP A 212 18.23 -36.39 39.05
C ASP A 212 16.76 -36.18 38.71
N GLU A 213 16.36 -36.55 37.48
CA GLU A 213 14.96 -36.47 37.04
C GLU A 213 14.26 -37.82 37.29
N HIS A 214 13.09 -37.78 37.90
CA HIS A 214 12.26 -38.94 38.12
C HIS A 214 10.87 -38.76 37.54
N ASP A 215 10.35 -39.81 36.92
CA ASP A 215 8.95 -39.90 36.48
C ASP A 215 8.29 -41.03 37.29
N ASN A 216 7.49 -40.64 38.26
CA ASN A 216 6.88 -41.55 39.21
C ASN A 216 5.41 -41.21 39.45
N LYS A 217 4.77 -41.81 40.45
CA LYS A 217 3.36 -41.55 40.82
C LYS A 217 3.07 -40.08 41.16
N LEU A 218 4.11 -39.29 41.48
CA LEU A 218 4.02 -37.86 41.76
C LEU A 218 4.11 -37.00 40.51
N GLY A 219 4.21 -37.63 39.33
CA GLY A 219 4.50 -36.96 38.08
C GLY A 219 6.01 -36.82 37.86
N ARG A 220 6.39 -35.87 36.99
CA ARG A 220 7.79 -35.55 36.73
C ARG A 220 8.33 -34.68 37.85
N THR A 221 9.36 -35.17 38.53
CA THR A 221 10.03 -34.49 39.63
C THR A 221 11.52 -34.39 39.38
N VAL A 222 12.17 -33.40 39.98
CA VAL A 222 13.63 -33.30 40.09
C VAL A 222 14.04 -33.40 41.52
N ALA A 223 15.07 -34.20 41.82
CA ALA A 223 15.60 -34.40 43.15
C ALA A 223 17.00 -33.80 43.28
N TYR A 224 17.19 -33.01 44.31
CA TYR A 224 18.46 -32.42 44.72
C TYR A 224 18.96 -33.14 45.97
N TYR A 225 20.28 -33.25 46.11
CA TYR A 225 20.87 -34.07 47.16
C TYR A 225 21.93 -33.31 47.97
N SER A 226 21.89 -33.48 49.30
CA SER A 226 22.94 -33.01 50.21
C SER A 226 23.46 -34.19 51.06
N PRO A 227 24.78 -34.40 51.16
CA PRO A 227 25.33 -35.41 52.05
C PRO A 227 25.18 -34.94 53.48
N LEU A 228 24.70 -35.83 54.36
CA LEU A 228 24.70 -35.60 55.83
C LEU A 228 26.01 -36.04 56.43
N ILE A 229 26.74 -35.07 56.99
CA ILE A 229 28.03 -35.32 57.67
C ILE A 229 27.96 -34.78 59.10
N ILE A 230 28.05 -35.66 60.10
CA ILE A 230 28.03 -35.30 61.53
C ILE A 230 29.35 -35.73 62.12
N ASN A 231 30.02 -34.87 62.87
CA ASN A 231 31.32 -35.15 63.51
C ASN A 231 32.39 -35.70 62.56
N GLY A 232 32.34 -35.35 61.25
CA GLY A 232 33.24 -35.80 60.18
C GLY A 232 32.92 -37.19 59.62
N GLU A 233 31.86 -37.86 60.12
CA GLU A 233 31.36 -39.15 59.64
C GLU A 233 30.22 -38.91 58.64
N LYS A 234 30.29 -39.51 57.42
CA LYS A 234 29.20 -39.51 56.45
C LYS A 234 28.10 -40.48 56.89
N LEU A 235 26.92 -39.99 57.16
CA LEU A 235 25.81 -40.75 57.68
C LEU A 235 24.78 -41.15 56.62
N GLY A 236 24.57 -40.32 55.61
CA GLY A 236 23.59 -40.57 54.56
C GLY A 236 23.45 -39.45 53.60
N VAL A 237 22.36 -39.47 52.88
CA VAL A 237 22.03 -38.42 51.85
C VAL A 237 20.60 -37.92 52.05
N ILE A 238 20.45 -36.61 52.16
CA ILE A 238 19.16 -35.94 52.19
C ILE A 238 18.76 -35.67 50.72
N GLY A 239 17.57 -36.13 50.30
CA GLY A 239 16.97 -35.86 49.00
C GLY A 239 15.80 -34.88 49.12
N VAL A 240 15.78 -33.88 48.28
CA VAL A 240 14.69 -32.88 48.21
C VAL A 240 14.12 -32.84 46.80
N GLY A 241 12.84 -33.18 46.69
CA GLY A 241 12.16 -33.25 45.38
C GLY A 241 11.22 -32.09 45.10
N VAL A 242 11.25 -31.63 43.86
CA VAL A 242 10.37 -30.56 43.35
C VAL A 242 9.56 -31.06 42.15
N GLU A 243 8.27 -30.86 42.17
CA GLU A 243 7.37 -31.24 41.06
C GLU A 243 7.49 -30.29 39.87
N ILE A 244 7.78 -30.84 38.68
CA ILE A 244 7.90 -30.05 37.43
C ILE A 244 6.53 -29.79 36.79
N ASP A 245 5.61 -30.75 36.88
CA ASP A 245 4.34 -30.66 36.13
C ASP A 245 3.38 -29.60 36.68
N ALA A 246 3.33 -29.43 38.00
CA ALA A 246 2.59 -28.32 38.63
C ALA A 246 3.15 -26.97 38.21
N ILE A 247 4.47 -26.84 38.13
CA ILE A 247 5.20 -25.65 37.67
C ILE A 247 4.85 -25.35 36.22
N ASN A 248 4.95 -26.33 35.35
CA ASN A 248 4.64 -26.18 33.92
C ASN A 248 3.19 -25.73 33.70
N LYS A 249 2.24 -26.20 34.50
CA LYS A 249 0.84 -25.78 34.44
C LYS A 249 0.68 -24.30 34.83
N ALA A 250 1.31 -23.86 35.90
CA ALA A 250 1.28 -22.48 36.38
C ALA A 250 1.95 -21.53 35.36
N ILE A 251 3.13 -21.91 34.81
CA ILE A 251 3.82 -21.16 33.78
C ILE A 251 2.95 -21.02 32.51
N LYS A 252 2.35 -22.12 32.05
CA LYS A 252 1.44 -22.09 30.87
C LYS A 252 0.26 -21.15 31.09
N GLN A 253 -0.32 -21.16 32.29
CA GLN A 253 -1.45 -20.28 32.62
C GLN A 253 -1.01 -18.82 32.64
N ASN A 254 0.07 -18.46 33.30
CA ASN A 254 0.61 -17.10 33.37
C ASN A 254 1.04 -16.60 31.99
N THR A 255 1.75 -17.43 31.23
CA THR A 255 2.15 -17.11 29.85
C THR A 255 0.94 -16.85 28.97
N ARG A 256 -0.12 -17.66 29.08
CA ARG A 256 -1.37 -17.43 28.33
C ARG A 256 -2.00 -16.09 28.66
N ILE A 257 -2.08 -15.71 29.94
CA ILE A 257 -2.61 -14.41 30.37
C ILE A 257 -1.78 -13.28 29.80
N GLN A 258 -0.45 -13.37 29.87
CA GLN A 258 0.45 -12.34 29.33
C GLN A 258 0.36 -12.22 27.82
N ILE A 259 0.34 -13.34 27.09
CA ILE A 259 0.17 -13.33 25.62
C ILE A 259 -1.16 -12.69 25.24
N THR A 260 -2.24 -13.00 25.97
CA THR A 260 -3.56 -12.41 25.70
C THR A 260 -3.54 -10.90 25.92
N ALA A 261 -2.95 -10.43 27.02
CA ALA A 261 -2.84 -9.01 27.32
C ALA A 261 -2.00 -8.26 26.26
N ILE A 262 -0.83 -8.81 25.90
CA ILE A 262 0.03 -8.24 24.84
C ILE A 262 -0.71 -8.19 23.51
N SER A 263 -1.42 -9.27 23.15
CA SER A 263 -2.20 -9.33 21.90
C SER A 263 -3.30 -8.26 21.85
N LEU A 264 -4.01 -8.04 22.96
CA LEU A 264 -5.04 -6.99 23.03
C LEU A 264 -4.45 -5.58 22.87
N ILE A 265 -3.31 -5.32 23.51
CA ILE A 265 -2.61 -4.03 23.37
C ILE A 265 -2.15 -3.83 21.92
N LEU A 266 -1.57 -4.85 21.30
CA LEU A 266 -1.12 -4.78 19.91
C LEU A 266 -2.28 -4.52 18.96
N VAL A 267 -3.41 -5.23 19.12
CA VAL A 267 -4.62 -4.99 18.31
C VAL A 267 -5.12 -3.56 18.48
N PHE A 268 -5.17 -3.07 19.72
CA PHE A 268 -5.54 -1.68 19.99
C PHE A 268 -4.60 -0.69 19.29
N CYS A 269 -3.29 -0.88 19.37
CA CYS A 269 -2.30 -0.05 18.70
C CYS A 269 -2.47 -0.08 17.17
N VAL A 270 -2.76 -1.25 16.58
CA VAL A 270 -3.03 -1.37 15.15
C VAL A 270 -4.28 -0.61 14.74
N ILE A 271 -5.36 -0.72 15.50
CA ILE A 271 -6.60 0.04 15.24
C ILE A 271 -6.33 1.55 15.28
N MET A 272 -5.62 2.03 16.30
CA MET A 272 -5.24 3.43 16.42
C MET A 272 -4.36 3.90 15.25
N LEU A 273 -3.41 3.06 14.83
CA LEU A 273 -2.55 3.36 13.70
C LEU A 273 -3.34 3.41 12.37
N LEU A 274 -4.27 2.49 12.14
CA LEU A 274 -5.14 2.50 10.96
C LEU A 274 -6.04 3.74 10.93
N ILE A 275 -6.60 4.12 12.08
CA ILE A 275 -7.39 5.35 12.24
C ILE A 275 -6.52 6.57 11.92
N PHE A 276 -5.30 6.63 12.47
CA PHE A 276 -4.35 7.71 12.20
C PHE A 276 -3.99 7.80 10.71
N ILE A 277 -3.67 6.67 10.06
CA ILE A 277 -3.36 6.62 8.61
C ILE A 277 -4.57 7.08 7.80
N TYR A 278 -5.78 6.64 8.16
CA TYR A 278 -7.00 7.05 7.46
C TYR A 278 -7.18 8.57 7.49
N TYR A 279 -7.22 9.16 8.68
CA TYR A 279 -7.46 10.61 8.82
C TYR A 279 -6.30 11.46 8.32
N ARG A 280 -5.07 10.99 8.47
CA ARG A 280 -3.88 11.78 8.11
C ARG A 280 -3.57 11.74 6.62
N TYR A 281 -3.82 10.61 5.96
CA TYR A 281 -3.39 10.37 4.58
C TYR A 281 -4.53 9.98 3.65
N ILE A 282 -5.30 8.94 3.98
CA ILE A 282 -6.26 8.35 3.05
C ILE A 282 -7.41 9.32 2.74
N SER A 283 -7.98 9.96 3.75
CA SER A 283 -9.08 10.92 3.57
C SER A 283 -8.70 12.11 2.67
N LYS A 284 -7.44 12.55 2.76
CA LYS A 284 -6.92 13.62 1.88
C LYS A 284 -6.78 13.15 0.44
N LEU A 285 -6.29 11.91 0.23
CA LEU A 285 -6.18 11.32 -1.11
C LEU A 285 -7.55 11.09 -1.75
N GLU A 286 -8.52 10.60 -0.99
CA GLU A 286 -9.90 10.44 -1.46
C GLU A 286 -10.51 11.79 -1.87
N LEU A 287 -10.27 12.82 -1.07
CA LEU A 287 -10.72 14.18 -1.41
C LEU A 287 -10.04 14.70 -2.67
N LEU A 288 -8.72 14.54 -2.78
CA LEU A 288 -7.98 14.97 -3.98
C LEU A 288 -8.48 14.23 -5.22
N GLN A 289 -8.66 12.92 -5.14
CA GLN A 289 -9.20 12.11 -6.23
C GLN A 289 -10.60 12.58 -6.65
N LYS A 290 -11.47 12.85 -5.67
CA LYS A 290 -12.81 13.38 -5.93
C LYS A 290 -12.77 14.72 -6.63
N GLN A 291 -11.90 15.64 -6.22
CA GLN A 291 -11.76 16.96 -6.83
C GLN A 291 -11.21 16.87 -8.26
N ILE A 292 -10.20 16.03 -8.50
CA ILE A 292 -9.68 15.78 -9.86
C ILE A 292 -10.78 15.22 -10.76
N ARG A 293 -11.59 14.29 -10.27
CA ARG A 293 -12.72 13.75 -11.04
C ARG A 293 -13.74 14.83 -11.38
N ILE A 294 -14.13 15.68 -10.42
CA ILE A 294 -15.03 16.82 -10.67
C ILE A 294 -14.43 17.72 -11.76
N TYR A 295 -13.14 18.07 -11.67
CA TYR A 295 -12.48 18.87 -12.68
C TYR A 295 -12.49 18.19 -14.06
N SER A 296 -12.30 16.87 -14.12
CA SER A 296 -12.32 16.13 -15.39
C SER A 296 -13.67 16.18 -16.09
N GLU A 297 -14.76 16.20 -15.32
CA GLU A 297 -16.15 16.20 -15.81
C GLU A 297 -16.63 17.63 -16.14
N VAL A 298 -16.40 18.58 -15.26
CA VAL A 298 -17.01 19.93 -15.33
C VAL A 298 -16.03 20.99 -15.85
N LYS A 299 -14.72 20.76 -15.74
CA LYS A 299 -13.65 21.72 -16.11
C LYS A 299 -13.76 23.06 -15.35
N ASP A 300 -14.23 23.02 -14.10
CA ASP A 300 -14.38 24.20 -13.25
C ASP A 300 -13.07 24.50 -12.51
N PRO A 301 -12.45 25.67 -12.72
CA PRO A 301 -11.21 26.06 -12.07
C PRO A 301 -11.36 26.29 -10.54
N GLU A 302 -12.58 26.48 -10.02
CA GLU A 302 -12.82 26.59 -8.56
C GLU A 302 -12.40 25.34 -7.81
N VAL A 303 -12.29 24.20 -8.48
CA VAL A 303 -11.74 22.96 -7.93
C VAL A 303 -10.34 23.15 -7.36
N ALA A 304 -9.48 23.95 -7.99
CA ALA A 304 -8.13 24.25 -7.48
C ALA A 304 -8.19 24.93 -6.09
N THR A 305 -9.06 25.93 -5.96
CA THR A 305 -9.27 26.63 -4.69
C THR A 305 -9.85 25.71 -3.61
N ASN A 306 -10.75 24.80 -3.99
CA ASN A 306 -11.31 23.80 -3.08
C ASN A 306 -10.27 22.80 -2.59
N ILE A 307 -9.34 22.36 -3.44
CA ILE A 307 -8.21 21.51 -3.05
C ILE A 307 -7.36 22.23 -2.01
N GLU A 308 -6.92 23.47 -2.26
CA GLU A 308 -6.06 24.23 -1.35
C GLU A 308 -6.73 24.52 -0.01
N LYS A 309 -8.03 24.77 0.00
CA LYS A 309 -8.79 25.03 1.22
C LYS A 309 -8.90 23.84 2.15
N HIS A 310 -9.04 22.62 1.58
CA HIS A 310 -9.35 21.42 2.37
C HIS A 310 -8.15 20.50 2.58
N ILE A 311 -7.11 20.57 1.75
CA ILE A 311 -5.90 19.77 1.88
C ILE A 311 -4.75 20.68 2.28
N THR A 312 -4.65 20.92 3.57
CA THR A 312 -3.60 21.77 4.17
C THR A 312 -2.52 20.94 4.84
N GLY A 313 -1.30 21.48 4.93
CA GLY A 313 -0.18 20.85 5.61
C GLY A 313 1.15 21.05 4.90
N LYS A 314 2.17 20.32 5.36
CA LYS A 314 3.52 20.31 4.76
C LYS A 314 3.97 18.90 4.38
N ASP A 315 3.04 17.94 4.40
CA ASP A 315 3.29 16.55 4.02
C ASP A 315 3.27 16.39 2.48
N GLU A 316 3.71 15.25 2.01
CA GLU A 316 3.82 14.93 0.59
C GLU A 316 2.48 15.05 -0.14
N ILE A 317 1.37 14.75 0.55
CA ILE A 317 0.02 14.86 -0.02
C ILE A 317 -0.39 16.33 -0.18
N ALA A 318 -0.06 17.17 0.78
CA ALA A 318 -0.32 18.61 0.67
C ALA A 318 0.51 19.24 -0.47
N ILE A 319 1.79 18.84 -0.62
CA ILE A 319 2.64 19.27 -1.73
C ILE A 319 2.06 18.82 -3.08
N LEU A 320 1.69 17.52 -3.19
CA LEU A 320 1.05 16.99 -4.39
C LEU A 320 -0.26 17.73 -4.72
N SER A 321 -1.07 18.02 -3.70
CA SER A 321 -2.33 18.73 -3.87
C SER A 321 -2.12 20.16 -4.38
N ALA A 322 -1.11 20.86 -3.87
CA ALA A 322 -0.73 22.19 -4.34
C ALA A 322 -0.25 22.16 -5.81
N GLN A 323 0.55 21.15 -6.19
CA GLN A 323 0.98 20.98 -7.57
C GLN A 323 -0.20 20.71 -8.52
N VAL A 324 -1.17 19.90 -8.09
CA VAL A 324 -2.40 19.64 -8.86
C VAL A 324 -3.22 20.92 -9.01
N SER A 325 -3.38 21.73 -7.95
CA SER A 325 -4.05 23.02 -8.01
C SER A 325 -3.38 23.96 -9.02
N THR A 326 -2.06 24.08 -8.96
CA THR A 326 -1.28 24.89 -9.90
C THR A 326 -1.49 24.42 -11.34
N MET A 327 -1.43 23.12 -11.59
CA MET A 327 -1.65 22.52 -12.90
C MET A 327 -3.06 22.82 -13.45
N ILE A 328 -4.09 22.77 -12.60
CA ILE A 328 -5.46 23.12 -12.99
C ILE A 328 -5.54 24.58 -13.44
N LEU A 329 -4.93 25.50 -12.68
CA LEU A 329 -4.92 26.94 -13.00
C LEU A 329 -4.12 27.25 -14.29
N GLU A 330 -3.01 26.55 -14.50
CA GLU A 330 -2.23 26.68 -15.74
C GLU A 330 -3.03 26.19 -16.97
N LEU A 331 -3.70 25.02 -16.83
CA LEU A 331 -4.56 24.50 -17.88
C LEU A 331 -5.70 25.48 -18.25
N GLU A 332 -6.32 26.12 -17.27
CA GLU A 332 -7.34 27.13 -17.47
C GLU A 332 -6.78 28.33 -18.26
N ASN A 333 -5.59 28.77 -17.91
CA ASN A 333 -4.90 29.86 -18.60
C ASN A 333 -4.57 29.48 -20.07
N TYR A 334 -4.09 28.27 -20.30
CA TYR A 334 -3.86 27.78 -21.68
C TYR A 334 -5.16 27.68 -22.47
N MET A 335 -6.25 27.24 -21.89
CA MET A 335 -7.56 27.17 -22.53
C MET A 335 -8.07 28.55 -22.95
N LYS A 336 -7.95 29.55 -22.05
CA LYS A 336 -8.32 30.94 -22.35
C LYS A 336 -7.48 31.50 -23.50
N ASN A 337 -6.18 31.29 -23.48
CA ASN A 337 -5.29 31.75 -24.54
C ASN A 337 -5.61 31.08 -25.88
N LEU A 338 -5.87 29.76 -25.89
CA LEU A 338 -6.27 29.06 -27.12
C LEU A 338 -7.59 29.59 -27.71
N LEU A 339 -8.57 29.87 -26.84
CA LEU A 339 -9.83 30.48 -27.28
C LEU A 339 -9.63 31.88 -27.90
N SER A 340 -8.78 32.71 -27.25
CA SER A 340 -8.43 34.04 -27.77
C SER A 340 -7.75 33.94 -29.14
N ILE A 341 -6.72 33.08 -29.27
CA ILE A 341 -6.02 32.86 -30.54
C ILE A 341 -6.98 32.33 -31.63
N SER A 342 -7.87 31.42 -31.26
CA SER A 342 -8.88 30.89 -32.20
C SER A 342 -9.82 31.97 -32.71
N GLN A 343 -10.24 32.90 -31.84
CA GLN A 343 -11.07 34.05 -32.26
C GLN A 343 -10.32 35.02 -33.17
N GLU A 344 -9.06 35.32 -32.86
CA GLU A 344 -8.21 36.15 -33.70
C GLU A 344 -8.01 35.55 -35.10
N LEU A 345 -7.69 34.24 -35.15
CA LEU A 345 -7.55 33.52 -36.42
C LEU A 345 -8.82 33.61 -37.29
N LYS A 346 -9.99 33.41 -36.67
CA LYS A 346 -11.27 33.54 -37.37
C LYS A 346 -11.48 34.94 -37.93
N THR A 347 -11.12 35.98 -37.18
CA THR A 347 -11.23 37.37 -37.60
C THR A 347 -10.28 37.69 -38.77
N VAL A 348 -9.04 37.21 -38.70
CA VAL A 348 -8.03 37.35 -39.75
C VAL A 348 -8.48 36.63 -41.02
N GLN A 349 -9.03 35.43 -40.91
CA GLN A 349 -9.53 34.66 -42.02
C GLN A 349 -10.67 35.42 -42.74
N GLN A 350 -11.64 35.96 -42.00
CA GLN A 350 -12.74 36.76 -42.57
C GLN A 350 -12.25 38.01 -43.31
N ARG A 351 -11.22 38.69 -42.77
CA ARG A 351 -10.61 39.86 -43.44
C ARG A 351 -9.91 39.47 -44.73
N ASN A 352 -9.16 38.36 -44.73
CA ASN A 352 -8.48 37.86 -45.92
C ASN A 352 -9.45 37.45 -47.01
N ASP A 353 -10.56 36.79 -46.65
CA ASP A 353 -11.60 36.41 -47.62
C ASP A 353 -12.24 37.66 -48.28
N ALA A 354 -12.56 38.67 -47.46
CA ALA A 354 -13.09 39.95 -47.96
C ALA A 354 -12.09 40.71 -48.88
N MET A 355 -10.81 40.74 -48.48
CA MET A 355 -9.75 41.34 -49.30
C MET A 355 -9.55 40.59 -50.62
N SER A 356 -9.62 39.28 -50.61
CA SER A 356 -9.49 38.44 -51.80
C SER A 356 -10.64 38.70 -52.78
N GLU A 357 -11.86 38.91 -52.31
CA GLU A 357 -13.02 39.22 -53.14
C GLU A 357 -12.92 40.59 -53.81
N LEU A 358 -12.41 41.57 -53.08
CA LEU A 358 -12.16 42.92 -53.63
C LEU A 358 -11.01 42.94 -54.65
N ALA A 359 -10.02 42.09 -54.46
CA ALA A 359 -8.83 42.01 -55.32
C ALA A 359 -9.12 41.43 -56.73
N VAL A 360 -10.21 40.67 -56.89
CA VAL A 360 -10.51 39.95 -58.16
C VAL A 360 -11.64 40.54 -58.95
N LYS A 361 -12.41 41.46 -58.39
CA LYS A 361 -13.56 42.13 -59.10
C LYS A 361 -13.23 43.56 -59.45
N ASP A 362 -13.87 44.06 -60.57
CA ASP A 362 -13.90 45.47 -60.89
C ASP A 362 -14.95 46.20 -60.05
N ALA A 363 -14.53 47.26 -59.38
CA ALA A 363 -15.36 47.96 -58.39
C ALA A 363 -16.64 48.60 -58.99
N LEU A 364 -16.64 48.93 -60.25
CA LEU A 364 -17.79 49.56 -60.90
C LEU A 364 -18.80 48.56 -61.46
N THR A 365 -18.30 47.56 -62.17
CA THR A 365 -19.12 46.61 -62.93
C THR A 365 -19.38 45.30 -62.25
N GLY A 366 -18.58 44.99 -61.18
CA GLY A 366 -18.68 43.74 -60.43
C GLY A 366 -18.16 42.50 -61.17
N ILE A 367 -17.78 42.60 -62.42
CA ILE A 367 -17.16 41.49 -63.17
C ILE A 367 -15.69 41.35 -62.81
N ARG A 368 -15.00 40.38 -63.40
CA ARG A 368 -13.57 40.11 -63.12
C ARG A 368 -12.72 41.30 -63.63
N ASN A 369 -11.75 41.68 -62.81
CA ASN A 369 -10.85 42.78 -63.14
C ASN A 369 -9.68 42.34 -64.03
N ARG A 370 -8.84 43.29 -64.40
CA ARG A 370 -7.64 43.07 -65.21
C ARG A 370 -6.67 42.07 -64.61
N THR A 371 -6.49 42.10 -63.30
CA THR A 371 -5.58 41.18 -62.62
C THR A 371 -5.99 39.73 -62.86
N VAL A 372 -7.28 39.44 -62.80
CA VAL A 372 -7.81 38.09 -63.07
C VAL A 372 -7.71 37.77 -64.57
N TYR A 373 -7.95 38.75 -65.46
CA TYR A 373 -7.72 38.57 -66.88
C TYR A 373 -6.29 38.15 -67.19
N ASP A 374 -5.30 38.88 -66.68
CA ASP A 374 -3.89 38.59 -66.93
C ASP A 374 -3.50 37.19 -66.39
N SER A 375 -4.10 36.74 -65.27
CA SER A 375 -3.94 35.41 -64.76
C SER A 375 -4.55 34.31 -65.65
N GLU A 376 -5.75 34.55 -66.19
CA GLU A 376 -6.42 33.61 -67.09
C GLU A 376 -5.70 33.51 -68.47
N ILE A 377 -5.16 34.61 -69.01
CA ILE A 377 -4.32 34.57 -70.21
C ILE A 377 -3.08 33.75 -70.01
N ARG A 378 -2.35 33.92 -68.86
CA ARG A 378 -1.18 33.11 -68.53
C ARG A 378 -1.52 31.62 -68.40
N LYS A 379 -2.66 31.31 -67.81
CA LYS A 379 -3.14 29.92 -67.71
C LYS A 379 -3.46 29.30 -69.07
N LEU A 380 -4.04 30.14 -70.01
CA LEU A 380 -4.31 29.73 -71.37
C LEU A 380 -3.00 29.43 -72.11
N GLU A 381 -2.02 30.35 -72.04
CA GLU A 381 -0.71 30.20 -72.66
C GLU A 381 -0.02 28.93 -72.20
N TRP A 382 -0.01 28.68 -70.89
CA TRP A 382 0.60 27.44 -70.29
C TRP A 382 -0.13 26.17 -70.76
N LYS A 383 -1.48 26.18 -70.85
CA LYS A 383 -2.23 25.00 -71.33
C LYS A 383 -2.04 24.73 -72.83
N MET A 384 -1.76 25.79 -73.64
CA MET A 384 -1.49 25.65 -75.07
C MET A 384 -0.14 25.00 -75.36
N GLU A 385 0.81 24.99 -74.43
CA GLU A 385 2.09 24.26 -74.51
C GLU A 385 1.86 22.75 -74.53
N ASP A 386 0.86 22.24 -73.81
CA ASP A 386 0.56 20.79 -73.67
C ASP A 386 -0.43 20.35 -74.78
N GLU A 387 -1.54 21.04 -74.97
CA GLU A 387 -2.57 20.71 -75.99
C GLU A 387 -3.25 21.97 -76.54
N PRO A 388 -3.51 22.07 -77.90
CA PRO A 388 -4.23 23.17 -78.48
C PRO A 388 -5.64 23.32 -77.91
N GLN A 389 -5.91 24.44 -77.27
CA GLN A 389 -7.20 24.71 -76.64
C GLN A 389 -8.11 25.45 -77.65
N LYS A 390 -9.40 25.07 -77.66
CA LYS A 390 -10.40 25.83 -78.43
C LYS A 390 -10.85 27.02 -77.59
N PHE A 391 -10.43 28.23 -77.99
CA PHE A 391 -10.79 29.45 -77.32
C PHE A 391 -10.85 30.59 -78.37
N GLY A 392 -11.45 31.68 -77.98
CA GLY A 392 -11.41 32.94 -78.72
C GLY A 392 -11.23 34.13 -77.77
N ILE A 393 -10.96 35.27 -78.34
CA ILE A 393 -10.88 36.55 -77.62
C ILE A 393 -11.76 37.54 -78.32
N ALA A 394 -12.68 38.15 -77.55
CA ALA A 394 -13.41 39.35 -78.04
C ALA A 394 -12.96 40.53 -77.19
N ILE A 395 -12.54 41.59 -77.90
CA ILE A 395 -12.20 42.87 -77.27
C ILE A 395 -13.31 43.85 -77.65
N ILE A 396 -13.86 44.48 -76.64
CA ILE A 396 -14.99 45.42 -76.79
C ILE A 396 -14.59 46.74 -76.14
N ASP A 397 -14.87 47.80 -76.84
CA ASP A 397 -14.52 49.15 -76.42
C ASP A 397 -15.75 50.07 -76.54
N LEU A 398 -16.05 50.75 -75.42
CA LEU A 398 -17.16 51.71 -75.38
C LEU A 398 -16.77 53.03 -76.10
N ASN A 399 -17.39 53.28 -77.20
CA ASN A 399 -17.11 54.51 -77.96
C ASN A 399 -17.58 55.76 -77.22
N LEU A 400 -16.83 56.84 -77.36
CA LEU A 400 -17.18 58.16 -76.86
C LEU A 400 -17.43 58.29 -75.37
N LEU A 401 -16.93 57.37 -74.55
CA LEU A 401 -17.08 57.42 -73.08
C LEU A 401 -16.62 58.78 -72.52
N LYS A 402 -15.49 59.30 -73.01
CA LYS A 402 -14.99 60.60 -72.59
C LYS A 402 -16.02 61.71 -72.88
N ARG A 403 -16.63 61.70 -74.03
CA ARG A 403 -17.67 62.70 -74.40
C ARG A 403 -18.90 62.54 -73.49
N ILE A 404 -19.32 61.34 -73.16
CA ILE A 404 -20.42 61.08 -72.21
C ILE A 404 -20.06 61.70 -70.87
N ASN A 405 -18.86 61.42 -70.36
CA ASN A 405 -18.38 61.94 -69.07
C ASN A 405 -18.33 63.47 -69.06
N ASP A 406 -17.76 64.07 -70.13
CA ASP A 406 -17.57 65.53 -70.22
C ASP A 406 -18.90 66.27 -70.37
N THR A 407 -19.92 65.67 -71.02
CA THR A 407 -21.20 66.29 -71.30
C THR A 407 -22.25 66.02 -70.20
N TYR A 408 -22.31 64.82 -69.66
CA TYR A 408 -23.39 64.36 -68.79
C TYR A 408 -22.90 63.93 -67.39
N GLY A 409 -21.59 64.01 -67.13
CA GLY A 409 -20.98 63.65 -65.86
C GLY A 409 -20.61 62.20 -65.78
N HIS A 410 -19.71 61.92 -64.83
CA HIS A 410 -19.14 60.54 -64.59
C HIS A 410 -20.20 59.53 -64.21
N GLU A 411 -21.30 59.91 -63.56
CA GLU A 411 -22.39 59.01 -63.24
C GLU A 411 -23.04 58.39 -64.46
N MET A 412 -23.26 59.19 -65.50
CA MET A 412 -23.85 58.73 -66.78
C MET A 412 -22.84 57.87 -67.55
N GLY A 413 -21.53 58.20 -67.50
CA GLY A 413 -20.49 57.33 -68.04
C GLY A 413 -20.40 55.99 -67.34
N ASN A 414 -20.53 55.99 -66.00
CA ASN A 414 -20.60 54.77 -65.23
C ASN A 414 -21.85 53.94 -65.56
N TYR A 415 -22.99 54.58 -65.79
CA TYR A 415 -24.19 53.91 -66.26
C TYR A 415 -23.95 53.24 -67.61
N ALA A 416 -23.37 53.95 -68.58
CA ALA A 416 -23.05 53.43 -69.91
C ALA A 416 -22.13 52.21 -69.85
N LEU A 417 -21.11 52.26 -68.99
CA LEU A 417 -20.20 51.11 -68.70
C LEU A 417 -20.92 49.89 -68.10
N LYS A 418 -21.77 50.09 -67.09
CA LYS A 418 -22.59 49.02 -66.50
C LYS A 418 -23.56 48.43 -67.51
N ARG A 419 -24.18 49.27 -68.34
CA ARG A 419 -25.10 48.84 -69.39
C ARG A 419 -24.39 47.96 -70.42
N LEU A 420 -23.24 48.45 -70.95
CA LEU A 420 -22.39 47.66 -71.85
C LEU A 420 -21.97 46.34 -71.25
N CYS A 421 -21.51 46.39 -70.02
CA CYS A 421 -21.12 45.17 -69.24
C CYS A 421 -22.26 44.14 -69.19
N SER A 422 -23.49 44.57 -68.87
CA SER A 422 -24.67 43.69 -68.84
C SER A 422 -24.94 43.06 -70.22
N ILE A 423 -24.86 43.83 -71.30
CA ILE A 423 -25.03 43.30 -72.64
C ILE A 423 -23.98 42.28 -73.04
N ILE A 424 -22.71 42.54 -72.69
CA ILE A 424 -21.62 41.61 -72.96
C ILE A 424 -21.85 40.30 -72.19
N CYS A 425 -22.18 40.37 -70.90
CA CYS A 425 -22.45 39.21 -70.08
C CYS A 425 -23.67 38.38 -70.52
N GLU A 426 -24.70 39.06 -71.08
CA GLU A 426 -25.88 38.37 -71.58
C GLU A 426 -25.60 37.64 -72.91
N ILE A 427 -24.79 38.26 -73.79
CA ILE A 427 -24.45 37.69 -75.09
C ILE A 427 -23.42 36.57 -74.98
N PHE A 428 -22.37 36.78 -74.17
CA PHE A 428 -21.30 35.82 -73.94
C PHE A 428 -21.49 35.07 -72.62
N ASN A 429 -22.67 34.52 -72.40
CA ASN A 429 -23.07 33.99 -71.09
C ASN A 429 -22.34 32.71 -70.66
N HIS A 430 -21.62 32.04 -71.58
CA HIS A 430 -20.81 30.88 -71.33
C HIS A 430 -19.29 31.15 -71.24
N SER A 431 -18.94 32.45 -71.28
CA SER A 431 -17.57 32.94 -71.38
C SER A 431 -17.26 33.95 -70.28
N PRO A 432 -16.10 33.91 -69.64
CA PRO A 432 -15.75 34.91 -68.66
C PRO A 432 -15.50 36.28 -69.28
N VAL A 433 -16.14 37.29 -68.69
CA VAL A 433 -16.02 38.70 -69.07
C VAL A 433 -15.12 39.43 -68.10
N PHE A 434 -14.25 40.25 -68.58
CA PHE A 434 -13.28 41.03 -67.84
C PHE A 434 -13.34 42.48 -68.20
N ARG A 435 -13.13 43.38 -67.25
CA ARG A 435 -12.85 44.77 -67.53
C ARG A 435 -11.36 44.99 -67.55
N THR A 436 -10.77 45.19 -68.72
CA THR A 436 -9.32 45.25 -68.96
C THR A 436 -8.79 46.69 -69.03
N GLY A 437 -9.68 47.66 -69.23
CA GLY A 437 -9.32 49.08 -69.26
C GLY A 437 -10.46 49.97 -68.75
N GLY A 438 -10.35 51.27 -68.89
CA GLY A 438 -11.37 52.22 -68.46
C GLY A 438 -12.70 52.06 -69.21
N ASP A 439 -12.63 51.89 -70.49
CA ASP A 439 -13.72 51.71 -71.44
C ASP A 439 -13.66 50.37 -72.18
N GLU A 440 -12.68 49.53 -71.81
CA GLU A 440 -12.38 48.30 -72.55
C GLU A 440 -12.81 47.07 -71.74
N PHE A 441 -13.48 46.17 -72.43
CA PHE A 441 -13.86 44.83 -71.90
C PHE A 441 -13.27 43.75 -72.79
N THR A 442 -12.86 42.67 -72.15
CA THR A 442 -12.38 41.51 -72.89
C THR A 442 -13.15 40.28 -72.47
N VAL A 443 -13.55 39.48 -73.43
CA VAL A 443 -14.16 38.17 -73.21
C VAL A 443 -13.16 37.10 -73.65
N ILE A 444 -12.85 36.17 -72.76
CA ILE A 444 -12.14 34.93 -73.14
C ILE A 444 -13.24 33.95 -73.57
N ILE A 445 -13.47 33.83 -74.88
CA ILE A 445 -14.52 32.97 -75.40
C ILE A 445 -14.15 31.51 -75.16
N LYS A 446 -15.04 30.79 -74.50
CA LYS A 446 -14.89 29.38 -74.14
C LYS A 446 -16.18 28.63 -74.40
N ASN A 447 -16.09 27.32 -74.35
CA ASN A 447 -17.24 26.40 -74.45
C ASN A 447 -18.05 26.61 -75.76
N SER A 448 -19.37 26.58 -75.65
CA SER A 448 -20.27 26.75 -76.78
C SER A 448 -20.12 28.10 -77.49
N ASP A 449 -19.69 29.14 -76.76
CA ASP A 449 -19.48 30.45 -77.33
C ASP A 449 -18.39 30.45 -78.42
N CYS A 450 -17.41 29.52 -78.39
CA CYS A 450 -16.42 29.39 -79.46
C CYS A 450 -17.00 28.92 -80.77
N ASP A 451 -18.02 28.08 -80.77
CA ASP A 451 -18.67 27.56 -81.99
C ASP A 451 -19.57 28.59 -82.65
N TYR A 452 -20.03 29.53 -81.85
CA TYR A 452 -20.96 30.61 -82.30
C TYR A 452 -20.36 32.02 -82.26
N ALA A 453 -19.01 32.12 -82.15
CA ALA A 453 -18.34 33.42 -81.97
C ALA A 453 -18.71 34.47 -82.98
N ASP A 454 -18.81 34.14 -84.26
CA ASP A 454 -19.23 35.05 -85.29
C ASP A 454 -20.71 35.47 -85.15
N SER A 455 -21.57 34.51 -84.79
CA SER A 455 -22.99 34.80 -84.53
C SER A 455 -23.20 35.66 -83.29
N LEU A 456 -22.43 35.43 -82.23
CA LEU A 456 -22.46 36.26 -81.00
C LEU A 456 -21.93 37.66 -81.27
N THR A 457 -20.89 37.76 -82.09
CA THR A 457 -20.35 39.07 -82.54
C THR A 457 -21.37 39.84 -83.39
N GLU A 458 -22.07 39.16 -84.30
CA GLU A 458 -23.16 39.77 -85.08
C GLU A 458 -24.33 40.20 -84.19
N LYS A 459 -24.73 39.34 -83.25
CA LYS A 459 -25.77 39.66 -82.23
C LYS A 459 -25.38 40.88 -81.43
N PHE A 460 -24.13 40.96 -80.96
CA PHE A 460 -23.61 42.11 -80.25
C PHE A 460 -23.72 43.41 -81.15
N ASN A 461 -23.24 43.37 -82.41
CA ASN A 461 -23.27 44.50 -83.30
C ASN A 461 -24.71 44.98 -83.54
N LYS A 462 -25.65 44.06 -83.81
CA LYS A 462 -27.08 44.41 -84.01
C LYS A 462 -27.70 45.02 -82.75
N THR A 463 -27.33 44.48 -81.54
CA THR A 463 -27.83 45.03 -80.28
C THR A 463 -27.32 46.46 -80.03
N ILE A 464 -26.04 46.71 -80.29
CA ILE A 464 -25.40 47.99 -80.12
C ILE A 464 -25.95 49.00 -81.18
N GLU A 465 -26.12 48.58 -82.42
CA GLU A 465 -26.69 49.40 -83.48
C GLU A 465 -28.11 49.87 -83.14
N LYS A 466 -28.94 48.94 -82.67
CA LYS A 466 -30.31 49.27 -82.24
C LYS A 466 -30.28 50.25 -81.05
N LEU A 467 -29.41 50.08 -80.07
CA LEU A 467 -29.32 50.97 -78.92
C LEU A 467 -28.77 52.37 -79.30
N SER A 468 -27.85 52.44 -80.26
CA SER A 468 -27.21 53.68 -80.63
C SER A 468 -28.13 54.57 -81.49
N THR A 469 -29.14 53.96 -82.16
CA THR A 469 -30.10 54.66 -83.08
C THR A 469 -31.50 54.86 -82.48
N ASP A 470 -31.72 54.41 -81.24
CA ASP A 470 -33.03 54.50 -80.59
C ASP A 470 -33.27 55.90 -79.98
N ASP A 471 -34.09 56.65 -80.67
CA ASP A 471 -34.42 58.00 -80.23
C ASP A 471 -35.29 58.09 -78.98
N SER A 472 -35.84 56.99 -78.52
CA SER A 472 -36.59 56.93 -77.26
C SER A 472 -35.71 56.91 -76.06
N LEU A 473 -34.40 56.62 -76.21
CA LEU A 473 -33.42 56.57 -75.15
C LEU A 473 -32.77 57.93 -74.91
N GLU A 474 -32.40 58.18 -73.65
CA GLU A 474 -31.60 59.34 -73.29
C GLU A 474 -30.22 59.31 -74.00
N PRO A 475 -29.58 60.45 -74.30
CA PRO A 475 -28.33 60.48 -75.07
C PRO A 475 -27.19 59.67 -74.49
N TRP A 476 -27.11 59.53 -73.18
CA TRP A 476 -26.10 58.69 -72.48
C TRP A 476 -26.47 57.21 -72.41
N GLU A 477 -27.72 56.84 -72.69
CA GLU A 477 -28.20 55.48 -72.82
C GLU A 477 -27.99 54.88 -74.19
N ARG A 478 -27.84 55.74 -75.21
CA ARG A 478 -27.53 55.37 -76.58
C ARG A 478 -26.08 54.95 -76.71
N ILE A 479 -25.75 53.79 -76.13
CA ILE A 479 -24.37 53.30 -76.12
C ILE A 479 -23.94 52.86 -77.51
N SER A 480 -22.72 53.27 -77.86
CA SER A 480 -22.00 52.81 -79.04
C SER A 480 -20.75 52.07 -78.62
N ALA A 481 -20.53 50.89 -79.10
CA ALA A 481 -19.35 50.09 -78.78
C ALA A 481 -18.87 49.34 -80.03
N ALA A 482 -17.58 49.18 -80.12
CA ALA A 482 -16.95 48.36 -81.15
C ALA A 482 -16.50 47.04 -80.57
N ILE A 483 -16.57 45.95 -81.31
CA ILE A 483 -16.10 44.65 -80.97
C ILE A 483 -15.18 44.10 -82.05
N GLY A 484 -14.09 43.45 -81.64
CA GLY A 484 -13.23 42.68 -82.52
C GLY A 484 -13.06 41.27 -81.92
N THR A 485 -13.49 40.29 -82.68
CA THR A 485 -13.49 38.86 -82.19
C THR A 485 -12.57 38.03 -83.07
N ALA A 486 -11.76 37.24 -82.44
CA ALA A 486 -10.90 36.24 -83.10
C ALA A 486 -10.95 34.92 -82.33
N VAL A 487 -11.22 33.81 -83.01
CA VAL A 487 -11.13 32.46 -82.48
C VAL A 487 -9.76 31.90 -82.89
N PHE A 488 -9.14 31.13 -81.97
CA PHE A 488 -7.86 30.49 -82.23
C PHE A 488 -7.94 29.60 -83.48
N ASP A 489 -7.00 29.80 -84.35
CA ASP A 489 -6.89 29.13 -85.64
C ASP A 489 -5.47 28.57 -85.79
N THR A 490 -5.33 27.24 -85.79
CA THR A 490 -4.04 26.56 -85.82
C THR A 490 -3.18 26.91 -87.04
N GLU A 491 -3.80 27.38 -88.12
CA GLU A 491 -3.05 27.81 -89.31
C GLU A 491 -2.51 29.26 -89.22
N LYS A 492 -3.09 30.07 -88.31
CA LYS A 492 -2.78 31.51 -88.20
C LYS A 492 -2.13 31.88 -86.86
N ASP A 493 -2.36 31.07 -85.83
CA ASP A 493 -2.01 31.42 -84.47
C ASP A 493 -1.12 30.34 -83.84
N SER A 494 -0.02 30.74 -83.31
CA SER A 494 0.87 29.88 -82.51
C SER A 494 0.84 30.21 -81.01
N THR A 495 0.25 31.30 -80.62
CA THR A 495 0.19 31.79 -79.24
C THR A 495 -1.14 32.51 -78.98
N VAL A 496 -1.54 32.64 -77.69
CA VAL A 496 -2.69 33.44 -77.26
C VAL A 496 -2.51 34.90 -77.71
N THR A 497 -1.29 35.38 -77.67
CA THR A 497 -0.95 36.76 -78.15
C THR A 497 -1.26 36.98 -79.65
N ASN A 498 -1.16 35.93 -80.49
CA ASN A 498 -1.55 36.08 -81.93
C ASN A 498 -3.05 36.27 -82.06
N VAL A 499 -3.87 35.51 -81.30
CA VAL A 499 -5.33 35.68 -81.30
C VAL A 499 -5.72 37.07 -80.81
N LEU A 500 -5.08 37.52 -79.72
CA LEU A 500 -5.28 38.86 -79.17
C LEU A 500 -5.03 39.96 -80.22
N LYS A 501 -3.88 39.90 -80.87
CA LYS A 501 -3.54 40.87 -81.96
C LYS A 501 -4.52 40.81 -83.10
N ARG A 502 -5.07 39.67 -83.45
CA ARG A 502 -6.11 39.59 -84.50
C ARG A 502 -7.42 40.26 -84.03
N ALA A 503 -7.85 39.94 -82.77
CA ALA A 503 -9.02 40.60 -82.19
C ALA A 503 -8.87 42.13 -82.14
N GLU A 504 -7.70 42.63 -81.72
CA GLU A 504 -7.38 44.07 -81.72
C GLU A 504 -7.47 44.71 -83.11
N ARG A 505 -6.89 44.01 -84.09
CA ARG A 505 -6.98 44.53 -85.50
C ARG A 505 -8.44 44.63 -85.98
N LEU A 506 -9.23 43.60 -85.70
CA LEU A 506 -10.64 43.59 -86.05
C LEU A 506 -11.42 44.69 -85.32
N LEU A 507 -11.11 44.87 -84.01
CA LEU A 507 -11.66 46.00 -83.26
C LEU A 507 -11.32 47.35 -83.87
N GLN A 508 -10.06 47.59 -84.29
CA GLN A 508 -9.63 48.85 -84.91
C GLN A 508 -10.28 49.06 -86.28
N THR A 509 -10.43 47.94 -87.01
CA THR A 509 -11.16 48.02 -88.30
C THR A 509 -12.61 48.44 -88.08
N ARG A 510 -13.28 47.81 -87.10
CA ARG A 510 -14.68 48.16 -86.78
C ARG A 510 -14.84 49.59 -86.27
N LYS A 511 -13.91 50.06 -85.44
CA LYS A 511 -13.89 51.47 -85.01
C LYS A 511 -13.75 52.47 -86.18
N LYS A 512 -12.98 52.15 -87.24
CA LYS A 512 -12.83 52.97 -88.41
C LYS A 512 -14.14 53.02 -89.24
N GLU A 513 -14.76 51.84 -89.42
CA GLU A 513 -16.05 51.76 -90.12
C GLU A 513 -17.12 52.60 -89.42
N MET A 514 -17.21 52.50 -88.10
CA MET A 514 -18.18 53.27 -87.27
C MET A 514 -17.92 54.78 -87.26
N LYS A 515 -16.70 55.24 -87.57
CA LYS A 515 -16.38 56.69 -87.74
C LYS A 515 -16.71 57.25 -89.11
N MET A 516 -16.86 56.40 -90.12
CA MET A 516 -17.20 56.76 -91.48
C MET A 516 -18.72 56.77 -91.77
N MET A 517 -19.46 56.11 -90.85
CA MET A 517 -20.94 56.15 -90.87
C MET A 517 -21.41 57.35 -90.01
#